data_f134a3487723b4a320fbd252c6b2c595
#
_entry.id   f134a3487723b4a320fbd252c6b2c595
#
_cell.length_a   1.000
_cell.length_b   1.000
_cell.length_c   1.000
_cell.angle_alpha   90.00
_cell.angle_beta   90.00
_cell.angle_gamma   90.00
#
_symmetry.space_group_name_H-M   'P 1'
#
loop_
_entity.id
_entity.type
_entity.pdbx_description
1 polymer ?
#
loop_
_entity_poly.entity_id
_entity_poly.type
_entity_poly.pdbx_seq_one_letter_code
_entity_poly.pdbx_strand_id
1 'polypeptide(L)'
;IESGRIYVTGNPIFEVLNNFADKIDASGALERLDVVPFEYFLVTLHRAENVGDRERLASIFEGLSAIAKKFGKKVLVSVHPRTAEQIERFEITSDPERIQLMEPLGFFDFVKLEKNSLAVLTDSGTVQEECSIFGIPNVTLRDVTERPETIEAGSNILSGARADSILDSVSLAISQPSIWAPPAEYLVKNVSQTVSNIILGHTSIRRHHS
;
A
#
# COMPACT_ATOMS: atom_id res chain seq x y z
N ILE A 1 -10.74 1.35 -27.64
CA ILE A 1 -11.33 0.01 -27.39
C ILE A 1 -12.85 0.18 -27.42
N GLU A 2 -13.55 -0.69 -28.10
CA GLU A 2 -15.01 -0.68 -28.13
C GLU A 2 -15.57 -1.00 -26.73
N SER A 3 -16.53 -0.20 -26.25
CA SER A 3 -17.11 -0.35 -24.90
C SER A 3 -17.69 -1.76 -24.63
N GLY A 4 -18.26 -2.40 -25.65
CA GLY A 4 -18.78 -3.78 -25.58
C GLY A 4 -17.72 -4.86 -25.35
N ARG A 5 -16.43 -4.48 -25.32
CA ARG A 5 -15.29 -5.40 -25.03
C ARG A 5 -14.59 -5.08 -23.71
N ILE A 6 -15.20 -4.24 -22.88
CA ILE A 6 -14.72 -3.88 -21.56
C ILE A 6 -15.64 -4.52 -20.52
N TYR A 7 -15.08 -5.34 -19.66
CA TYR A 7 -15.80 -6.05 -18.60
C TYR A 7 -15.29 -5.61 -17.24
N VAL A 8 -16.17 -5.15 -16.37
CA VAL A 8 -15.86 -4.84 -14.98
C VAL A 8 -16.06 -6.11 -14.17
N THR A 9 -14.96 -6.73 -13.72
CA THR A 9 -14.97 -8.05 -13.07
C THR A 9 -14.75 -7.98 -11.56
N GLY A 10 -14.39 -6.80 -11.02
CA GLY A 10 -13.93 -6.64 -9.65
C GLY A 10 -12.40 -6.75 -9.53
N ASN A 11 -11.90 -6.57 -8.30
CA ASN A 11 -10.47 -6.62 -8.00
C ASN A 11 -10.08 -8.01 -7.46
N PRO A 12 -9.10 -8.70 -8.06
CA PRO A 12 -8.69 -10.05 -7.61
C PRO A 12 -7.96 -10.07 -6.26
N ILE A 13 -7.52 -8.91 -5.74
CA ILE A 13 -6.74 -8.86 -4.50
C ILE A 13 -7.49 -9.48 -3.32
N PHE A 14 -8.80 -9.29 -3.24
CA PHE A 14 -9.61 -9.85 -2.16
C PHE A 14 -9.61 -11.40 -2.15
N GLU A 15 -9.63 -12.03 -3.34
CA GLU A 15 -9.47 -13.48 -3.44
C GLU A 15 -8.10 -13.92 -2.95
N VAL A 16 -7.04 -13.20 -3.32
CA VAL A 16 -5.67 -13.52 -2.89
C VAL A 16 -5.55 -13.44 -1.38
N LEU A 17 -6.02 -12.34 -0.79
CA LEU A 17 -5.97 -12.13 0.66
C LEU A 17 -6.75 -13.22 1.42
N ASN A 18 -7.94 -13.59 0.95
CA ASN A 18 -8.73 -14.65 1.57
C ASN A 18 -8.11 -16.04 1.40
N ASN A 19 -7.61 -16.37 0.20
CA ASN A 19 -7.02 -17.67 -0.08
C ASN A 19 -5.73 -17.93 0.72
N PHE A 20 -5.04 -16.88 1.12
CA PHE A 20 -3.80 -16.97 1.88
C PHE A 20 -3.91 -16.44 3.31
N ALA A 21 -5.14 -16.22 3.81
CA ALA A 21 -5.36 -15.67 5.14
C ALA A 21 -4.61 -16.43 6.24
N ASP A 22 -4.71 -17.76 6.25
CA ASP A 22 -4.03 -18.61 7.24
C ASP A 22 -2.50 -18.46 7.20
N LYS A 23 -1.91 -18.32 6.00
CA LYS A 23 -0.46 -18.12 5.84
C LYS A 23 -0.01 -16.72 6.27
N ILE A 24 -0.84 -15.72 6.00
CA ILE A 24 -0.62 -14.35 6.46
C ILE A 24 -0.69 -14.30 7.99
N ASP A 25 -1.71 -14.92 8.57
CA ASP A 25 -1.91 -14.90 10.02
C ASP A 25 -0.83 -15.71 10.77
N ALA A 26 -0.29 -16.76 10.15
CA ALA A 26 0.82 -17.56 10.67
C ALA A 26 2.21 -16.90 10.51
N SER A 27 2.32 -15.75 9.81
CA SER A 27 3.60 -15.06 9.65
C SER A 27 4.13 -14.55 10.99
N GLY A 28 5.38 -14.88 11.32
CA GLY A 28 6.12 -14.38 12.49
C GLY A 28 6.81 -13.03 12.24
N ALA A 29 6.30 -12.20 11.31
CA ALA A 29 6.96 -10.93 10.95
C ALA A 29 6.99 -9.92 12.11
N LEU A 30 5.93 -9.87 12.92
CA LEU A 30 5.85 -8.97 14.08
C LEU A 30 6.92 -9.28 15.10
N GLU A 31 7.10 -10.56 15.44
CA GLU A 31 8.08 -11.04 16.40
C GLU A 31 9.52 -10.82 15.87
N ARG A 32 9.77 -11.13 14.61
CA ARG A 32 11.11 -10.96 13.99
C ARG A 32 11.57 -9.50 13.95
N LEU A 33 10.63 -8.56 13.81
CA LEU A 33 10.93 -7.12 13.73
C LEU A 33 10.77 -6.42 15.07
N ASP A 34 10.42 -7.16 16.13
CA ASP A 34 10.18 -6.62 17.47
C ASP A 34 9.23 -5.41 17.44
N VAL A 35 8.04 -5.64 16.87
CA VAL A 35 6.98 -4.64 16.80
C VAL A 35 5.66 -5.17 17.35
N VAL A 36 4.91 -4.27 17.99
CA VAL A 36 3.59 -4.55 18.55
C VAL A 36 2.52 -4.08 17.58
N PRO A 37 1.42 -4.83 17.40
CA PRO A 37 0.30 -4.41 16.57
C PRO A 37 -0.19 -3.00 16.92
N PHE A 38 -0.39 -2.18 15.89
CA PHE A 38 -0.85 -0.79 15.95
C PHE A 38 0.10 0.18 16.68
N GLU A 39 1.38 -0.22 16.89
CA GLU A 39 2.39 0.59 17.54
C GLU A 39 3.53 1.01 16.57
N TYR A 40 3.33 0.88 15.26
CA TYR A 40 4.28 1.27 14.22
C TYR A 40 3.58 1.76 12.96
N PHE A 41 4.32 2.48 12.13
CA PHE A 41 3.96 2.84 10.77
C PHE A 41 4.67 1.93 9.79
N LEU A 42 3.98 1.50 8.74
CA LEU A 42 4.58 0.76 7.63
C LEU A 42 4.69 1.67 6.41
N VAL A 43 5.84 1.64 5.75
CA VAL A 43 6.12 2.47 4.56
C VAL A 43 6.62 1.61 3.42
N THR A 44 6.16 1.88 2.20
CA THR A 44 6.73 1.34 0.97
C THR A 44 6.85 2.43 -0.09
N LEU A 45 8.05 2.49 -0.72
CA LEU A 45 8.41 3.48 -1.73
C LEU A 45 9.15 2.80 -2.88
N HIS A 46 8.62 2.93 -4.09
CA HIS A 46 9.22 2.32 -5.28
C HIS A 46 8.95 3.10 -6.58
N ARG A 47 8.05 4.10 -6.57
CA ARG A 47 7.73 4.89 -7.77
C ARG A 47 8.90 5.78 -8.16
N ALA A 48 9.22 5.77 -9.47
CA ALA A 48 10.34 6.53 -9.99
C ALA A 48 10.24 8.04 -9.70
N GLU A 49 9.03 8.58 -9.67
CA GLU A 49 8.75 9.98 -9.33
C GLU A 49 9.16 10.35 -7.91
N ASN A 50 9.11 9.40 -6.96
CA ASN A 50 9.53 9.62 -5.57
C ASN A 50 11.01 9.32 -5.36
N VAL A 51 11.48 8.19 -5.90
CA VAL A 51 12.85 7.71 -5.60
C VAL A 51 13.90 8.23 -6.55
N GLY A 52 13.50 8.75 -7.72
CA GLY A 52 14.40 9.31 -8.73
C GLY A 52 14.77 10.77 -8.53
N ASP A 53 14.08 11.49 -7.66
CA ASP A 53 14.30 12.89 -7.34
C ASP A 53 14.83 13.04 -5.91
N ARG A 54 16.03 13.66 -5.77
CA ARG A 54 16.71 13.80 -4.49
C ARG A 54 15.91 14.65 -3.49
N GLU A 55 15.38 15.78 -3.94
CA GLU A 55 14.67 16.72 -3.05
C GLU A 55 13.36 16.09 -2.57
N ARG A 56 12.66 15.40 -3.46
CA ARG A 56 11.42 14.71 -3.16
C ARG A 56 11.65 13.56 -2.18
N LEU A 57 12.66 12.73 -2.41
CA LEU A 57 12.99 11.62 -1.51
C LEU A 57 13.44 12.13 -0.13
N ALA A 58 14.28 13.17 -0.07
CA ALA A 58 14.71 13.81 1.17
C ALA A 58 13.50 14.34 1.97
N SER A 59 12.59 15.05 1.30
CA SER A 59 11.39 15.61 1.94
C SER A 59 10.46 14.50 2.48
N ILE A 60 10.34 13.37 1.79
CA ILE A 60 9.61 12.21 2.31
C ILE A 60 10.26 11.71 3.60
N PHE A 61 11.58 11.51 3.63
CA PHE A 61 12.29 11.03 4.82
C PHE A 61 12.26 12.03 5.99
N GLU A 62 12.25 13.33 5.71
CA GLU A 62 11.98 14.36 6.71
C GLU A 62 10.58 14.21 7.31
N GLY A 63 9.57 13.96 6.48
CA GLY A 63 8.19 13.68 6.91
C GLY A 63 8.11 12.41 7.78
N LEU A 64 8.78 11.33 7.38
CA LEU A 64 8.85 10.09 8.17
C LEU A 64 9.50 10.33 9.54
N SER A 65 10.58 11.13 9.56
CA SER A 65 11.28 11.50 10.82
C SER A 65 10.37 12.32 11.73
N ALA A 66 9.61 13.26 11.15
CA ALA A 66 8.64 14.07 11.90
C ALA A 66 7.51 13.21 12.50
N ILE A 67 6.99 12.23 11.75
CA ILE A 67 6.00 11.26 12.21
C ILE A 67 6.56 10.45 13.38
N ALA A 68 7.74 9.83 13.20
CA ALA A 68 8.38 9.02 14.23
C ALA A 68 8.59 9.80 15.53
N LYS A 69 9.01 11.05 15.42
CA LYS A 69 9.21 11.96 16.56
C LYS A 69 7.89 12.35 17.22
N LYS A 70 6.88 12.75 16.44
CA LYS A 70 5.59 13.23 16.97
C LYS A 70 4.82 12.15 17.71
N PHE A 71 4.81 10.93 17.17
CA PHE A 71 4.02 9.84 17.72
C PHE A 71 4.82 8.90 18.64
N GLY A 72 6.15 9.03 18.68
CA GLY A 72 7.01 8.17 19.49
C GLY A 72 7.01 6.70 19.04
N LYS A 73 6.70 6.43 17.76
CA LYS A 73 6.54 5.09 17.21
C LYS A 73 7.58 4.79 16.14
N LYS A 74 7.92 3.51 15.97
CA LYS A 74 8.80 3.05 14.89
C LYS A 74 8.16 3.26 13.53
N VAL A 75 8.97 3.57 12.53
CA VAL A 75 8.61 3.60 11.11
C VAL A 75 9.38 2.51 10.39
N LEU A 76 8.69 1.50 9.92
CA LEU A 76 9.26 0.39 9.16
C LEU A 76 9.18 0.73 7.67
N VAL A 77 10.30 0.82 6.99
CA VAL A 77 10.36 1.13 5.56
C VAL A 77 10.82 -0.09 4.78
N SER A 78 9.91 -0.72 4.04
CA SER A 78 10.26 -1.78 3.09
C SER A 78 10.87 -1.17 1.84
N VAL A 79 12.17 -1.40 1.64
CA VAL A 79 12.98 -0.70 0.64
C VAL A 79 13.32 -1.65 -0.51
N HIS A 80 12.79 -1.38 -1.69
CA HIS A 80 13.21 -2.09 -2.89
C HIS A 80 14.71 -1.81 -3.18
N PRO A 81 15.51 -2.75 -3.72
CA PRO A 81 16.93 -2.54 -4.00
C PRO A 81 17.24 -1.23 -4.76
N ARG A 82 16.42 -0.90 -5.74
CA ARG A 82 16.52 0.37 -6.48
C ARG A 82 16.34 1.61 -5.60
N THR A 83 15.44 1.53 -4.62
CA THR A 83 15.22 2.63 -3.67
C THR A 83 16.38 2.73 -2.69
N ALA A 84 16.93 1.60 -2.22
CA ALA A 84 18.12 1.57 -1.38
C ALA A 84 19.32 2.24 -2.06
N GLU A 85 19.56 1.91 -3.34
CA GLU A 85 20.61 2.54 -4.15
C GLU A 85 20.43 4.07 -4.25
N GLN A 86 19.20 4.57 -4.39
CA GLN A 86 18.96 6.01 -4.45
C GLN A 86 19.11 6.69 -3.07
N ILE A 87 18.71 6.04 -1.98
CA ILE A 87 18.92 6.53 -0.62
C ILE A 87 20.42 6.73 -0.38
N GLU A 88 21.24 5.73 -0.72
CA GLU A 88 22.70 5.81 -0.61
C GLU A 88 23.29 6.89 -1.53
N ARG A 89 22.93 6.87 -2.80
CA ARG A 89 23.42 7.83 -3.81
C ARG A 89 23.12 9.29 -3.47
N PHE A 90 21.95 9.55 -2.91
CA PHE A 90 21.51 10.90 -2.54
C PHE A 90 21.90 11.30 -1.12
N GLU A 91 22.60 10.39 -0.41
CA GLU A 91 23.02 10.59 0.98
C GLU A 91 21.83 10.96 1.90
N ILE A 92 20.69 10.27 1.70
CA ILE A 92 19.51 10.49 2.54
C ILE A 92 19.78 9.90 3.92
N THR A 93 19.71 10.74 4.93
CA THR A 93 19.93 10.35 6.33
C THR A 93 18.60 10.16 7.06
N SER A 94 18.57 9.19 7.96
CA SER A 94 17.43 8.95 8.84
C SER A 94 17.93 8.53 10.22
N ASP A 95 17.09 8.70 11.25
CA ASP A 95 17.36 8.22 12.60
C ASP A 95 17.14 6.69 12.64
N PRO A 96 18.20 5.86 12.74
CA PRO A 96 18.07 4.41 12.67
C PRO A 96 17.37 3.78 13.89
N GLU A 97 17.25 4.51 15.00
CA GLU A 97 16.50 4.04 16.18
C GLU A 97 14.98 4.13 15.95
N ARG A 98 14.55 5.05 15.08
CA ARG A 98 13.14 5.32 14.82
C ARG A 98 12.67 4.89 13.44
N ILE A 99 13.54 4.95 12.44
CA ILE A 99 13.26 4.58 11.05
C ILE A 99 14.11 3.37 10.68
N GLN A 100 13.46 2.22 10.59
CA GLN A 100 14.09 0.96 10.24
C GLN A 100 13.92 0.68 8.75
N LEU A 101 15.02 0.77 8.00
CA LEU A 101 15.04 0.34 6.60
C LEU A 101 15.16 -1.18 6.54
N MET A 102 14.30 -1.83 5.79
CA MET A 102 14.25 -3.28 5.65
C MET A 102 14.35 -3.68 4.18
N GLU A 103 14.98 -4.83 3.93
CA GLU A 103 14.89 -5.47 2.62
C GLU A 103 13.43 -5.77 2.24
N PRO A 104 13.12 -5.94 0.94
CA PRO A 104 11.77 -6.29 0.51
C PRO A 104 11.27 -7.55 1.22
N LEU A 105 10.12 -7.43 1.82
CA LEU A 105 9.48 -8.55 2.51
C LEU A 105 8.73 -9.44 1.53
N GLY A 106 8.64 -10.73 1.83
CA GLY A 106 7.72 -11.62 1.16
C GLY A 106 6.25 -11.21 1.39
N PHE A 107 5.36 -11.61 0.48
CA PHE A 107 3.95 -11.21 0.49
C PHE A 107 3.27 -11.44 1.86
N PHE A 108 3.43 -12.62 2.45
CA PHE A 108 2.75 -12.94 3.71
C PHE A 108 3.24 -12.09 4.88
N ASP A 109 4.54 -11.81 4.94
CA ASP A 109 5.13 -10.95 5.96
C ASP A 109 4.73 -9.49 5.80
N PHE A 110 4.74 -9.00 4.56
CA PHE A 110 4.33 -7.63 4.26
C PHE A 110 2.86 -7.40 4.62
N VAL A 111 1.95 -8.27 4.18
CA VAL A 111 0.52 -8.16 4.47
C VAL A 111 0.23 -8.33 5.97
N LYS A 112 1.01 -9.20 6.67
CA LYS A 112 0.91 -9.30 8.13
C LYS A 112 1.22 -7.97 8.82
N LEU A 113 2.30 -7.31 8.41
CA LEU A 113 2.67 -6.00 8.96
C LEU A 113 1.67 -4.93 8.56
N GLU A 114 1.20 -4.91 7.32
CA GLU A 114 0.19 -3.98 6.84
C GLU A 114 -1.08 -4.04 7.69
N LYS A 115 -1.63 -5.23 7.86
CA LYS A 115 -2.86 -5.53 8.61
C LYS A 115 -2.77 -5.15 10.10
N ASN A 116 -1.55 -5.03 10.65
CA ASN A 116 -1.30 -4.71 12.04
C ASN A 116 -0.59 -3.36 12.25
N SER A 117 -0.47 -2.53 11.23
CA SER A 117 0.13 -1.20 11.34
C SER A 117 -0.87 -0.17 11.90
N LEU A 118 -0.36 0.90 12.49
CA LEU A 118 -1.18 2.05 12.90
C LEU A 118 -1.72 2.81 11.68
N ALA A 119 -0.87 2.96 10.68
CA ALA A 119 -1.20 3.46 9.35
C ALA A 119 -0.12 3.01 8.36
N VAL A 120 -0.47 2.98 7.08
CA VAL A 120 0.45 2.68 5.97
C VAL A 120 0.68 3.92 5.15
N LEU A 121 1.95 4.21 4.83
CA LEU A 121 2.33 5.24 3.89
C LEU A 121 2.89 4.57 2.62
N THR A 122 2.34 4.88 1.46
CA THR A 122 2.71 4.15 0.24
C THR A 122 2.59 4.98 -1.03
N ASP A 123 3.34 4.58 -2.05
CA ASP A 123 3.12 5.01 -3.43
C ASP A 123 2.55 3.90 -4.34
N SER A 124 2.16 2.75 -3.74
CA SER A 124 1.59 1.60 -4.43
C SER A 124 0.07 1.66 -4.52
N GLY A 125 -0.48 1.39 -5.71
CA GLY A 125 -1.94 1.28 -5.88
C GLY A 125 -2.54 0.06 -5.16
N THR A 126 -1.86 -1.09 -5.20
CA THR A 126 -2.35 -2.32 -4.56
C THR A 126 -2.42 -2.20 -3.04
N VAL A 127 -1.44 -1.57 -2.43
CA VAL A 127 -1.44 -1.33 -0.97
C VAL A 127 -2.59 -0.41 -0.54
N GLN A 128 -2.99 0.57 -1.38
CA GLN A 128 -4.18 1.38 -1.12
C GLN A 128 -5.46 0.52 -1.08
N GLU A 129 -5.56 -0.46 -1.99
CA GLU A 129 -6.69 -1.41 -2.06
C GLU A 129 -6.70 -2.32 -0.82
N GLU A 130 -5.56 -2.90 -0.46
CA GLU A 130 -5.36 -3.78 0.69
C GLU A 130 -5.70 -3.07 2.01
N CYS A 131 -5.15 -1.88 2.23
CA CYS A 131 -5.45 -1.04 3.39
C CYS A 131 -6.95 -0.74 3.53
N SER A 132 -7.61 -0.41 2.40
CA SER A 132 -9.05 -0.16 2.39
C SER A 132 -9.84 -1.38 2.86
N ILE A 133 -9.46 -2.59 2.38
CA ILE A 133 -10.08 -3.87 2.76
C ILE A 133 -9.85 -4.19 4.24
N PHE A 134 -8.65 -3.94 4.76
CA PHE A 134 -8.30 -4.25 6.16
C PHE A 134 -8.80 -3.23 7.18
N GLY A 135 -9.30 -2.07 6.74
CA GLY A 135 -9.67 -0.99 7.64
C GLY A 135 -8.47 -0.27 8.25
N ILE A 136 -7.32 -0.30 7.58
CA ILE A 136 -6.08 0.37 7.98
C ILE A 136 -5.98 1.74 7.30
N PRO A 137 -5.77 2.83 8.04
CA PRO A 137 -5.59 4.16 7.43
C PRO A 137 -4.41 4.17 6.46
N ASN A 138 -4.63 4.72 5.27
CA ASN A 138 -3.60 4.85 4.25
C ASN A 138 -3.30 6.31 3.92
N VAL A 139 -2.02 6.63 3.76
CA VAL A 139 -1.54 7.91 3.26
C VAL A 139 -0.71 7.67 1.99
N THR A 140 -1.20 8.18 0.88
CA THR A 140 -0.54 8.02 -0.41
C THR A 140 0.47 9.14 -0.65
N LEU A 141 1.74 8.76 -0.75
CA LEU A 141 2.89 9.65 -0.95
C LEU A 141 3.05 10.06 -2.43
N ARG A 142 1.96 10.51 -3.05
CA ARG A 142 1.88 10.91 -4.45
C ARG A 142 0.97 12.14 -4.60
N ASP A 143 1.15 12.86 -5.70
CA ASP A 143 0.31 14.02 -6.05
C ASP A 143 -1.01 13.59 -6.70
N VAL A 144 -1.05 12.37 -7.26
CA VAL A 144 -2.22 11.75 -7.88
C VAL A 144 -2.30 10.26 -7.55
N THR A 145 -3.48 9.67 -7.63
CA THR A 145 -3.66 8.22 -7.49
C THR A 145 -4.48 7.66 -8.65
N GLU A 146 -4.22 6.41 -9.00
CA GLU A 146 -5.06 5.61 -9.91
C GLU A 146 -6.17 4.86 -9.14
N ARG A 147 -6.37 5.18 -7.86
CA ARG A 147 -7.38 4.58 -6.98
C ARG A 147 -8.25 5.65 -6.32
N PRO A 148 -8.92 6.51 -7.11
CA PRO A 148 -9.75 7.60 -6.56
C PRO A 148 -10.85 7.07 -5.63
N GLU A 149 -11.36 5.86 -5.87
CA GLU A 149 -12.37 5.19 -5.06
C GLU A 149 -11.94 4.96 -3.60
N THR A 150 -10.63 4.86 -3.31
CA THR A 150 -10.13 4.77 -1.93
C THR A 150 -10.22 6.10 -1.19
N ILE A 151 -10.06 7.22 -1.92
CA ILE A 151 -10.25 8.57 -1.37
C ILE A 151 -11.74 8.82 -1.15
N GLU A 152 -12.57 8.48 -2.13
CA GLU A 152 -14.03 8.64 -2.05
C GLU A 152 -14.62 7.82 -0.90
N ALA A 153 -14.08 6.64 -0.63
CA ALA A 153 -14.44 5.82 0.52
C ALA A 153 -13.92 6.39 1.86
N GLY A 154 -12.94 7.30 1.84
CA GLY A 154 -12.33 7.88 3.05
C GLY A 154 -11.23 7.01 3.68
N SER A 155 -10.77 5.97 3.02
CA SER A 155 -9.70 5.08 3.52
C SER A 155 -8.30 5.58 3.22
N ASN A 156 -8.15 6.57 2.34
CA ASN A 156 -6.88 7.03 1.81
C ASN A 156 -6.82 8.55 1.75
N ILE A 157 -5.66 9.12 2.08
CA ILE A 157 -5.38 10.57 1.99
C ILE A 157 -4.17 10.75 1.06
N LEU A 158 -4.29 11.62 0.06
CA LEU A 158 -3.16 12.05 -0.77
C LEU A 158 -2.36 13.14 -0.04
N SER A 159 -1.10 12.86 0.28
CA SER A 159 -0.22 13.83 0.94
C SER A 159 0.75 14.53 0.00
N GLY A 160 0.99 13.96 -1.19
CA GLY A 160 2.18 14.33 -1.96
C GLY A 160 3.44 13.88 -1.25
N ALA A 161 4.56 14.57 -1.52
CA ALA A 161 5.88 14.23 -0.99
C ALA A 161 6.45 15.28 -0.02
N ARG A 162 5.72 16.32 0.31
CA ARG A 162 6.18 17.37 1.25
C ARG A 162 6.11 16.89 2.69
N ALA A 163 7.14 17.12 3.47
CA ALA A 163 7.27 16.67 4.84
C ALA A 163 6.12 17.13 5.75
N ASP A 164 5.73 18.41 5.65
CA ASP A 164 4.61 18.99 6.40
C ASP A 164 3.28 18.35 6.03
N SER A 165 2.99 18.20 4.72
CA SER A 165 1.77 17.56 4.23
C SER A 165 1.67 16.08 4.65
N ILE A 166 2.79 15.37 4.65
CA ILE A 166 2.85 13.97 5.11
C ILE A 166 2.49 13.89 6.60
N LEU A 167 3.11 14.74 7.43
CA LEU A 167 2.84 14.77 8.87
C LEU A 167 1.38 15.12 9.18
N ASP A 168 0.82 16.10 8.48
CA ASP A 168 -0.58 16.52 8.66
C ASP A 168 -1.55 15.43 8.19
N SER A 169 -1.28 14.81 7.03
CA SER A 169 -2.10 13.72 6.49
C SER A 169 -2.13 12.51 7.42
N VAL A 170 -0.97 12.10 7.95
CA VAL A 170 -0.88 11.00 8.91
C VAL A 170 -1.60 11.37 10.21
N SER A 171 -1.42 12.59 10.70
CA SER A 171 -2.10 13.06 11.92
C SER A 171 -3.61 13.04 11.76
N LEU A 172 -4.12 13.44 10.60
CA LEU A 172 -5.54 13.37 10.28
C LEU A 172 -6.03 11.92 10.18
N ALA A 173 -5.31 11.08 9.42
CA ALA A 173 -5.70 9.69 9.18
C ALA A 173 -5.87 8.88 10.47
N ILE A 174 -4.98 9.07 11.47
CA ILE A 174 -5.03 8.32 12.73
C ILE A 174 -5.86 9.00 13.82
N SER A 175 -6.30 10.25 13.64
CA SER A 175 -7.13 10.97 14.60
C SER A 175 -8.60 10.57 14.54
N GLN A 176 -9.01 9.90 13.46
CA GLN A 176 -10.39 9.51 13.21
C GLN A 176 -10.55 7.99 13.28
N PRO A 177 -11.70 7.49 13.72
CA PRO A 177 -11.96 6.05 13.66
C PRO A 177 -12.06 5.59 12.22
N SER A 178 -11.55 4.39 11.93
CA SER A 178 -11.64 3.73 10.62
C SER A 178 -13.07 3.22 10.38
N ILE A 179 -13.98 4.08 9.95
CA ILE A 179 -15.42 3.78 9.80
C ILE A 179 -15.88 3.66 8.34
N TRP A 180 -14.96 3.70 7.38
CA TRP A 180 -15.30 3.52 5.96
C TRP A 180 -15.68 2.08 5.63
N ALA A 181 -16.44 1.93 4.55
CA ALA A 181 -16.62 0.65 3.87
C ALA A 181 -15.68 0.60 2.65
N PRO A 182 -14.97 -0.51 2.40
CA PRO A 182 -14.21 -0.67 1.18
C PRO A 182 -15.10 -0.51 -0.07
N PRO A 183 -14.58 -0.01 -1.19
CA PRO A 183 -15.31 -0.01 -2.46
C PRO A 183 -15.87 -1.40 -2.78
N ALA A 184 -17.12 -1.47 -3.25
CA ALA A 184 -17.80 -2.74 -3.49
C ALA A 184 -17.04 -3.63 -4.47
N GLU A 185 -16.37 -3.04 -5.45
CA GLU A 185 -15.56 -3.72 -6.46
C GLU A 185 -14.35 -4.43 -5.85
N TYR A 186 -13.88 -4.00 -4.68
CA TYR A 186 -12.78 -4.66 -3.97
C TYR A 186 -13.21 -5.90 -3.22
N LEU A 187 -14.50 -6.07 -2.94
CA LEU A 187 -15.04 -7.19 -2.18
C LEU A 187 -15.70 -8.25 -3.07
N VAL A 188 -15.58 -8.13 -4.39
CA VAL A 188 -16.13 -9.11 -5.33
C VAL A 188 -15.39 -10.45 -5.16
N LYS A 189 -16.18 -11.52 -5.00
CA LYS A 189 -15.68 -12.89 -4.92
C LYS A 189 -15.64 -13.54 -6.29
N ASN A 190 -14.73 -14.48 -6.48
CA ASN A 190 -14.61 -15.29 -7.71
C ASN A 190 -14.28 -14.47 -8.98
N VAL A 191 -13.51 -13.39 -8.82
CA VAL A 191 -13.03 -12.55 -9.95
C VAL A 191 -12.21 -13.41 -10.92
N SER A 192 -11.32 -14.26 -10.42
CA SER A 192 -10.49 -15.18 -11.21
C SER A 192 -11.32 -16.11 -12.08
N GLN A 193 -12.39 -16.68 -11.55
CA GLN A 193 -13.31 -17.54 -12.30
C GLN A 193 -14.08 -16.75 -13.38
N THR A 194 -14.53 -15.53 -13.04
CA THR A 194 -15.21 -14.64 -13.99
C THR A 194 -14.31 -14.29 -15.18
N VAL A 195 -13.05 -13.91 -14.89
CA VAL A 195 -12.04 -13.61 -15.92
C VAL A 195 -11.77 -14.83 -16.80
N SER A 196 -11.60 -16.01 -16.18
CA SER A 196 -11.40 -17.27 -16.90
C SER A 196 -12.57 -17.59 -17.84
N ASN A 197 -13.80 -17.42 -17.37
CA ASN A 197 -15.01 -17.66 -18.20
C ASN A 197 -15.08 -16.69 -19.39
N ILE A 198 -14.75 -15.42 -19.21
CA ILE A 198 -14.70 -14.41 -20.27
C ILE A 198 -13.66 -14.82 -21.33
N ILE A 199 -12.45 -15.17 -20.89
CA ILE A 199 -11.35 -15.53 -21.80
C ILE A 199 -11.69 -16.79 -22.59
N LEU A 200 -12.11 -17.84 -21.90
CA LEU A 200 -12.41 -19.14 -22.52
C LEU A 200 -13.67 -19.07 -23.42
N GLY A 201 -14.71 -18.35 -23.01
CA GLY A 201 -15.90 -18.13 -23.80
C GLY A 201 -15.61 -17.35 -25.08
N HIS A 202 -14.78 -16.31 -25.00
CA HIS A 202 -14.39 -15.51 -26.18
C HIS A 202 -13.54 -16.29 -27.19
N THR A 203 -12.66 -17.19 -26.70
CA THR A 203 -11.83 -18.05 -27.56
C THR A 203 -12.68 -19.06 -28.33
N SER A 204 -13.78 -19.56 -27.74
CA SER A 204 -14.71 -20.50 -28.40
C SER A 204 -15.47 -19.84 -29.54
N ILE A 205 -15.89 -18.57 -29.39
CA ILE A 205 -16.63 -17.82 -30.43
C ILE A 205 -15.74 -17.56 -31.66
N ARG A 206 -14.44 -17.26 -31.48
CA ARG A 206 -13.52 -17.03 -32.59
C ARG A 206 -13.24 -18.27 -33.45
N ARG A 207 -13.31 -19.47 -32.90
CA ARG A 207 -13.08 -20.74 -33.63
C ARG A 207 -14.20 -21.10 -34.61
N HIS A 208 -15.39 -20.49 -34.47
CA HIS A 208 -16.53 -20.74 -35.36
C HIS A 208 -16.68 -19.73 -36.49
N HIS A 209 -15.80 -18.72 -36.57
CA HIS A 209 -15.82 -17.66 -37.60
C HIS A 209 -14.54 -17.61 -38.47
N SER A 210 -13.69 -18.67 -38.41
CA SER A 210 -12.49 -18.83 -39.26
C SER A 210 -12.69 -20.05 -40.22
#